data_c335c6ac12110fa2df22bd8d9ceea117
#
_entry.id   c335c6ac12110fa2df22bd8d9ceea117
#
_cell.length_a   1.000
_cell.length_b   1.000
_cell.length_c   1.000
_cell.angle_alpha   90.00
_cell.angle_beta   90.00
_cell.angle_gamma   90.00
#
_symmetry.space_group_name_H-M   'P 1'
#
loop_
_entity.id
_entity.type
_entity.pdbx_description
1 polymer ?
#
loop_
_entity_poly.entity_id
_entity_poly.type
_entity_poly.pdbx_seq_one_letter_code
_entity_poly.pdbx_strand_id
1 'polypeptide(L)'
;VRPTAENWTLLAYMQPAARIEQQKITRVIPDEKEWSYLKITGYDAQNREIWSLNCKRPFGVSSSERKVYNGSKMTWYSTTCGVKTVSYTEYDEQGRIVRTEDEDGIETYTYRGDEKEPYLKRSYDTAGNMQSQTVSEYNPKTGETTRTRTVFEGVLTGTWITVKDARGSTLHMENDVHDPNYEMMQDNEWTYDDAERTAVCVSRDGVTEKIWYDEQQRVLRDEYYTPDGILQTCTVNDFFDITR
;
A
#
# COMPACT_ATOMS: atom_id res chain seq x y z
N VAL A 1 22.87 12.01 0.95
CA VAL A 1 22.68 12.46 2.35
C VAL A 1 23.97 12.15 3.10
N ARG A 2 24.63 13.15 3.72
CA ARG A 2 25.71 12.82 4.67
C ARG A 2 25.06 12.27 5.92
N PRO A 3 25.39 11.05 6.35
CA PRO A 3 24.83 10.50 7.58
C PRO A 3 25.22 11.40 8.76
N THR A 4 24.25 11.73 9.62
CA THR A 4 24.56 12.29 10.92
C THR A 4 24.97 11.17 11.87
N ALA A 5 25.67 11.46 12.97
CA ALA A 5 26.10 10.42 13.93
C ALA A 5 24.94 9.57 14.46
N GLU A 6 23.73 10.13 14.58
CA GLU A 6 22.52 9.42 15.00
C GLU A 6 22.00 8.46 13.91
N ASN A 7 22.18 8.80 12.63
CA ASN A 7 21.77 7.94 11.52
C ASN A 7 22.72 6.77 11.28
N TRP A 8 24.01 6.90 11.63
CA TRP A 8 25.02 5.85 11.50
C TRP A 8 24.69 4.62 12.37
N THR A 9 24.17 4.84 13.54
CA THR A 9 23.82 3.74 14.46
C THR A 9 22.69 2.89 13.89
N LEU A 10 21.69 3.51 13.25
CA LEU A 10 20.61 2.81 12.58
C LEU A 10 21.10 2.09 11.31
N LEU A 11 21.93 2.73 10.49
CA LEU A 11 22.51 2.14 9.29
C LEU A 11 23.44 0.96 9.61
N ALA A 12 24.13 0.96 10.75
CA ALA A 12 25.00 -0.13 11.20
C ALA A 12 24.24 -1.43 11.50
N TYR A 13 22.96 -1.35 11.85
CA TYR A 13 22.09 -2.51 12.08
C TYR A 13 21.39 -3.00 10.81
N MET A 14 21.51 -2.30 9.70
CA MET A 14 20.90 -2.67 8.42
C MET A 14 21.79 -3.60 7.64
N GLN A 15 21.17 -4.59 7.00
CA GLN A 15 21.89 -5.49 6.10
C GLN A 15 22.44 -4.70 4.90
N PRO A 16 23.64 -5.01 4.39
CA PRO A 16 24.16 -4.42 3.18
C PRO A 16 23.17 -4.61 2.03
N ALA A 17 22.80 -3.54 1.36
CA ALA A 17 21.90 -3.58 0.22
C ALA A 17 22.68 -3.72 -1.09
N ALA A 18 22.16 -4.47 -2.04
CA ALA A 18 22.67 -4.55 -3.40
C ALA A 18 22.35 -3.29 -4.21
N ARG A 19 21.20 -2.67 -3.93
CA ARG A 19 20.76 -1.38 -4.49
C ARG A 19 20.15 -0.52 -3.39
N ILE A 20 20.39 0.78 -3.44
CA ILE A 20 19.76 1.76 -2.55
C ILE A 20 19.04 2.78 -3.41
N GLU A 21 17.78 3.00 -3.12
CA GLU A 21 16.95 4.04 -3.73
C GLU A 21 16.64 5.11 -2.70
N GLN A 22 16.72 6.35 -3.11
CA GLN A 22 16.28 7.49 -2.35
C GLN A 22 15.08 8.11 -3.05
N GLN A 23 13.98 8.27 -2.34
CA GLN A 23 12.80 8.97 -2.78
C GLN A 23 12.63 10.23 -1.94
N LYS A 24 12.68 11.40 -2.56
CA LYS A 24 12.26 12.65 -1.93
C LYS A 24 10.79 12.86 -2.26
N ILE A 25 9.96 12.98 -1.25
CA ILE A 25 8.51 13.23 -1.38
C ILE A 25 8.24 14.62 -0.90
N THR A 26 7.72 15.46 -1.79
CA THR A 26 7.32 16.84 -1.48
C THR A 26 5.82 16.95 -1.64
N ARG A 27 5.13 17.37 -0.59
CA ARG A 27 3.69 17.60 -0.59
C ARG A 27 3.42 19.08 -0.43
N VAL A 28 2.65 19.63 -1.35
CA VAL A 28 2.18 21.01 -1.36
C VAL A 28 0.67 21.00 -1.16
N ILE A 29 0.20 21.71 -0.14
CA ILE A 29 -1.21 22.00 0.08
C ILE A 29 -1.32 23.51 -0.07
N PRO A 30 -2.17 24.05 -0.96
CA PRO A 30 -2.36 25.49 -1.09
C PRO A 30 -2.68 26.13 0.27
N ASP A 31 -2.08 27.27 0.57
CA ASP A 31 -2.19 28.02 1.82
C ASP A 31 -1.60 27.36 3.07
N GLU A 32 -0.99 26.17 2.94
CA GLU A 32 -0.24 25.51 4.00
C GLU A 32 1.27 25.49 3.70
N LYS A 33 2.05 25.18 4.73
CA LYS A 33 3.50 25.00 4.54
C LYS A 33 3.78 23.75 3.72
N GLU A 34 4.60 23.91 2.69
CA GLU A 34 5.25 22.78 2.02
C GLU A 34 6.00 21.92 3.04
N TRP A 35 5.79 20.63 3.00
CA TRP A 35 6.56 19.69 3.79
C TRP A 35 7.09 18.57 2.93
N SER A 36 8.31 18.19 3.23
CA SER A 36 8.98 17.13 2.52
C SER A 36 9.52 16.10 3.49
N TYR A 37 9.49 14.86 3.05
CA TYR A 37 10.19 13.78 3.72
C TYR A 37 11.02 12.98 2.72
N LEU A 38 12.00 12.27 3.26
CA LEU A 38 12.91 11.45 2.51
C LEU A 38 12.67 10.00 2.89
N LYS A 39 12.38 9.15 1.91
CA LYS A 39 12.38 7.71 2.07
C LYS A 39 13.67 7.16 1.46
N ILE A 40 14.40 6.34 2.20
CA ILE A 40 15.58 5.63 1.71
C ILE A 40 15.29 4.14 1.83
N THR A 41 15.41 3.40 0.75
CA THR A 41 15.08 1.98 0.68
C THR A 41 16.27 1.18 0.18
N GLY A 42 16.61 0.11 0.86
CA GLY A 42 17.63 -0.85 0.45
C GLY A 42 17.00 -2.13 -0.08
N TYR A 43 17.56 -2.65 -1.17
CA TYR A 43 17.11 -3.84 -1.84
C TYR A 43 18.21 -4.91 -1.87
N ASP A 44 17.83 -6.17 -1.80
CA ASP A 44 18.75 -7.30 -2.01
C ASP A 44 19.02 -7.56 -3.51
N ALA A 45 19.81 -8.60 -3.80
CA ALA A 45 20.15 -8.99 -5.17
C ALA A 45 18.95 -9.51 -5.98
N GLN A 46 17.88 -9.92 -5.31
CA GLN A 46 16.60 -10.31 -5.92
C GLN A 46 15.63 -9.13 -6.09
N ASN A 47 16.11 -7.89 -5.86
CA ASN A 47 15.33 -6.66 -5.88
C ASN A 47 14.16 -6.63 -4.88
N ARG A 48 14.26 -7.39 -3.77
CA ARG A 48 13.31 -7.33 -2.66
C ARG A 48 13.76 -6.26 -1.67
N GLU A 49 12.81 -5.46 -1.19
CA GLU A 49 13.08 -4.49 -0.13
C GLU A 49 13.51 -5.21 1.15
N ILE A 50 14.68 -4.86 1.70
CA ILE A 50 15.21 -5.43 2.94
C ILE A 50 15.24 -4.45 4.10
N TRP A 51 15.23 -3.16 3.82
CA TRP A 51 15.06 -2.11 4.83
C TRP A 51 14.59 -0.80 4.21
N SER A 52 13.92 0.03 5.01
CA SER A 52 13.60 1.40 4.65
C SER A 52 13.72 2.36 5.84
N LEU A 53 13.96 3.62 5.53
CA LEU A 53 13.99 4.74 6.47
C LEU A 53 13.10 5.85 5.96
N ASN A 54 12.24 6.38 6.82
CA ASN A 54 11.51 7.61 6.57
C ASN A 54 12.08 8.72 7.45
N CYS A 55 12.53 9.80 6.82
CA CYS A 55 13.12 10.95 7.49
C CYS A 55 12.26 12.19 7.21
N LYS A 56 11.76 12.82 8.25
CA LYS A 56 10.99 14.06 8.17
C LYS A 56 11.85 15.24 8.62
N ARG A 57 11.97 16.26 7.80
CA ARG A 57 12.68 17.50 8.21
C ARG A 57 11.77 18.36 9.09
N PRO A 58 12.28 18.94 10.19
CA PRO A 58 13.66 18.87 10.74
C PRO A 58 13.87 17.71 11.72
N PHE A 59 12.93 16.82 11.91
CA PHE A 59 12.80 15.92 13.05
C PHE A 59 13.63 14.61 12.97
N GLY A 60 14.38 14.37 11.89
CA GLY A 60 15.20 13.16 11.76
C GLY A 60 14.39 11.94 11.28
N VAL A 61 14.80 10.74 11.71
CA VAL A 61 14.15 9.48 11.34
C VAL A 61 12.81 9.35 12.08
N SER A 62 11.72 9.31 11.34
CA SER A 62 10.36 9.13 11.89
C SER A 62 9.96 7.65 11.97
N SER A 63 10.43 6.83 11.04
CA SER A 63 10.24 5.39 11.07
C SER A 63 11.39 4.66 10.38
N SER A 64 11.61 3.43 10.79
CA SER A 64 12.57 2.52 10.18
C SER A 64 11.97 1.12 10.08
N GLU A 65 12.29 0.42 9.02
CA GLU A 65 11.81 -0.92 8.74
C GLU A 65 12.97 -1.83 8.34
N ARG A 66 12.86 -3.10 8.69
CA ARG A 66 13.78 -4.15 8.27
C ARG A 66 13.01 -5.41 7.96
N LYS A 67 13.25 -5.98 6.79
CA LYS A 67 12.66 -7.25 6.35
C LYS A 67 13.74 -8.32 6.25
N VAL A 68 13.51 -9.47 6.85
CA VAL A 68 14.42 -10.62 6.83
C VAL A 68 13.70 -11.76 6.15
N TYR A 69 14.22 -12.21 5.02
CA TYR A 69 13.68 -13.33 4.25
C TYR A 69 14.40 -14.62 4.58
N ASN A 70 13.63 -15.68 4.83
CA ASN A 70 14.13 -17.04 5.06
C ASN A 70 13.24 -18.04 4.31
N GLY A 71 13.63 -18.40 3.09
CA GLY A 71 12.80 -19.20 2.18
C GLY A 71 11.48 -18.51 1.87
N SER A 72 10.37 -19.18 2.16
CA SER A 72 9.02 -18.69 1.99
C SER A 72 8.51 -17.80 3.14
N LYS A 73 9.36 -17.46 4.09
CA LYS A 73 8.99 -16.65 5.27
C LYS A 73 9.71 -15.33 5.27
N MET A 74 9.02 -14.29 5.72
CA MET A 74 9.57 -12.96 5.93
C MET A 74 9.21 -12.50 7.35
N THR A 75 10.20 -11.95 8.06
CA THR A 75 9.98 -11.24 9.32
C THR A 75 10.19 -9.75 9.05
N TRP A 76 9.20 -8.95 9.40
CA TRP A 76 9.23 -7.51 9.28
C TRP A 76 9.34 -6.89 10.67
N TYR A 77 10.39 -6.11 10.87
CA TYR A 77 10.61 -5.29 12.05
C TYR A 77 10.33 -3.84 11.68
N SER A 78 9.46 -3.18 12.41
CA SER A 78 9.16 -1.77 12.23
C SER A 78 9.41 -1.01 13.54
N THR A 79 9.81 0.25 13.40
CA THR A 79 9.88 1.21 14.51
C THR A 79 9.32 2.52 14.01
N THR A 80 8.23 2.98 14.61
CA THR A 80 7.58 4.24 14.27
C THR A 80 7.36 5.05 15.54
N CYS A 81 7.92 6.26 15.58
CA CYS A 81 7.84 7.13 16.75
C CYS A 81 8.28 6.44 18.07
N GLY A 82 9.26 5.53 17.98
CA GLY A 82 9.79 4.78 19.12
C GLY A 82 9.02 3.50 19.48
N VAL A 83 7.84 3.28 18.89
CA VAL A 83 7.08 2.03 19.06
C VAL A 83 7.66 0.98 18.12
N LYS A 84 7.97 -0.19 18.65
CA LYS A 84 8.51 -1.32 17.89
C LYS A 84 7.42 -2.35 17.67
N THR A 85 7.27 -2.79 16.43
CA THR A 85 6.37 -3.88 16.05
C THR A 85 7.13 -4.94 15.26
N VAL A 86 6.66 -6.17 15.34
CA VAL A 86 7.20 -7.30 14.58
C VAL A 86 6.04 -8.02 13.96
N SER A 87 6.13 -8.30 12.66
CA SER A 87 5.16 -9.15 11.97
C SER A 87 5.83 -10.23 11.16
N TYR A 88 5.08 -11.29 10.89
CA TYR A 88 5.54 -12.46 10.15
C TYR A 88 4.65 -12.66 8.93
N THR A 89 5.25 -12.98 7.80
CA THR A 89 4.54 -13.28 6.55
C THR A 89 5.04 -14.59 5.99
N GLU A 90 4.13 -15.45 5.58
CA GLU A 90 4.45 -16.69 4.85
C GLU A 90 3.90 -16.59 3.43
N TYR A 91 4.68 -17.09 2.48
CA TYR A 91 4.37 -17.10 1.05
C TYR A 91 4.25 -18.54 0.55
N ASP A 92 3.38 -18.77 -0.43
CA ASP A 92 3.36 -20.01 -1.19
C ASP A 92 4.47 -20.07 -2.25
N GLU A 93 4.52 -21.16 -3.00
CA GLU A 93 5.51 -21.39 -4.07
C GLU A 93 5.39 -20.38 -5.24
N GLN A 94 4.23 -19.72 -5.38
CA GLN A 94 3.98 -18.68 -6.37
C GLN A 94 4.28 -17.26 -5.85
N GLY A 95 4.74 -17.16 -4.61
CA GLY A 95 5.09 -15.88 -3.97
C GLY A 95 3.87 -15.10 -3.45
N ARG A 96 2.69 -15.75 -3.33
CA ARG A 96 1.48 -15.14 -2.77
C ARG A 96 1.46 -15.33 -1.26
N ILE A 97 0.95 -14.32 -0.54
CA ILE A 97 0.85 -14.36 0.92
C ILE A 97 -0.20 -15.38 1.34
N VAL A 98 0.15 -16.36 2.14
CA VAL A 98 -0.79 -17.36 2.69
C VAL A 98 -1.08 -17.15 4.18
N ARG A 99 -0.22 -16.43 4.89
CA ARG A 99 -0.39 -16.12 6.30
C ARG A 99 0.35 -14.84 6.67
N THR A 100 -0.28 -14.02 7.51
CA THR A 100 0.38 -12.95 8.26
C THR A 100 0.09 -13.11 9.74
N GLU A 101 1.01 -12.65 10.59
CA GLU A 101 0.87 -12.69 12.05
C GLU A 101 1.59 -11.49 12.65
N ASP A 102 0.94 -10.82 13.60
CA ASP A 102 1.48 -9.72 14.39
C ASP A 102 0.92 -9.74 15.82
N GLU A 103 1.07 -8.63 16.55
CA GLU A 103 0.58 -8.50 17.92
C GLU A 103 -0.95 -8.49 18.04
N ASP A 104 -1.66 -8.16 16.96
CA ASP A 104 -3.13 -8.09 16.93
C ASP A 104 -3.77 -9.44 16.58
N GLY A 105 -3.02 -10.33 15.91
CA GLY A 105 -3.53 -11.66 15.55
C GLY A 105 -2.93 -12.27 14.30
N ILE A 106 -3.72 -13.15 13.68
CA ILE A 106 -3.31 -13.94 12.52
C ILE A 106 -4.32 -13.75 11.40
N GLU A 107 -3.82 -13.56 10.19
CA GLU A 107 -4.62 -13.62 8.98
C GLU A 107 -4.16 -14.77 8.09
N THR A 108 -5.09 -15.49 7.49
CA THR A 108 -4.82 -16.55 6.52
C THR A 108 -5.51 -16.26 5.20
N TYR A 109 -4.87 -16.68 4.10
CA TYR A 109 -5.32 -16.40 2.75
C TYR A 109 -5.33 -17.68 1.93
N THR A 110 -6.41 -17.92 1.18
CA THR A 110 -6.55 -19.09 0.31
C THR A 110 -6.86 -18.62 -1.11
N TYR A 111 -6.23 -19.25 -2.09
CA TYR A 111 -6.31 -18.90 -3.49
C TYR A 111 -6.91 -20.03 -4.31
N ARG A 112 -7.55 -19.72 -5.44
CA ARG A 112 -8.00 -20.68 -6.45
C ARG A 112 -7.00 -20.72 -7.59
N GLY A 113 -6.35 -21.86 -7.79
CA GLY A 113 -5.37 -22.02 -8.87
C GLY A 113 -4.32 -20.91 -8.89
N ASP A 114 -4.17 -20.24 -10.05
CA ASP A 114 -3.16 -19.19 -10.26
C ASP A 114 -3.70 -17.76 -10.00
N GLU A 115 -4.88 -17.62 -9.39
CA GLU A 115 -5.43 -16.30 -9.06
C GLU A 115 -4.48 -15.53 -8.12
N LYS A 116 -4.30 -14.24 -8.41
CA LYS A 116 -3.45 -13.35 -7.60
C LYS A 116 -4.15 -12.86 -6.32
N GLU A 117 -5.48 -12.73 -6.39
CA GLU A 117 -6.30 -12.30 -5.26
C GLU A 117 -6.85 -13.51 -4.50
N PRO A 118 -6.84 -13.49 -3.17
CA PRO A 118 -7.38 -14.59 -2.38
C PRO A 118 -8.91 -14.62 -2.48
N TYR A 119 -9.48 -15.80 -2.70
CA TYR A 119 -10.92 -15.96 -2.62
C TYR A 119 -11.44 -16.07 -1.19
N LEU A 120 -10.56 -16.39 -0.23
CA LEU A 120 -10.92 -16.52 1.17
C LEU A 120 -9.82 -15.93 2.06
N LYS A 121 -10.23 -14.99 2.90
CA LYS A 121 -9.42 -14.41 3.97
C LYS A 121 -10.09 -14.71 5.31
N ARG A 122 -9.34 -15.16 6.30
CA ARG A 122 -9.79 -15.32 7.69
C ARG A 122 -8.86 -14.59 8.63
N SER A 123 -9.43 -13.92 9.63
CA SER A 123 -8.67 -13.33 10.72
C SER A 123 -8.99 -14.00 12.05
N TYR A 124 -7.97 -14.11 12.88
CA TYR A 124 -8.02 -14.74 14.19
C TYR A 124 -7.36 -13.81 15.20
N ASP A 125 -7.83 -13.83 16.44
CA ASP A 125 -7.13 -13.17 17.54
C ASP A 125 -5.85 -13.94 17.94
N THR A 126 -5.10 -13.40 18.87
CA THR A 126 -3.86 -14.01 19.39
C THR A 126 -4.10 -15.32 20.13
N ALA A 127 -5.32 -15.62 20.58
CA ALA A 127 -5.73 -16.88 21.18
C ALA A 127 -6.15 -17.95 20.14
N GLY A 128 -6.21 -17.56 18.85
CA GLY A 128 -6.59 -18.44 17.75
C GLY A 128 -8.10 -18.52 17.50
N ASN A 129 -8.90 -17.66 18.11
CA ASN A 129 -10.32 -17.60 17.85
C ASN A 129 -10.60 -16.82 16.57
N MET A 130 -11.42 -17.35 15.68
CA MET A 130 -11.78 -16.69 14.43
C MET A 130 -12.61 -15.44 14.69
N GLN A 131 -12.11 -14.30 14.23
CA GLN A 131 -12.75 -12.99 14.38
C GLN A 131 -13.58 -12.61 13.16
N SER A 132 -13.09 -12.94 11.97
CA SER A 132 -13.83 -12.65 10.75
C SER A 132 -13.41 -13.55 9.59
N GLN A 133 -14.32 -13.67 8.64
CA GLN A 133 -14.08 -14.32 7.37
C GLN A 133 -14.54 -13.39 6.25
N THR A 134 -13.73 -13.29 5.20
CA THR A 134 -14.11 -12.59 3.96
C THR A 134 -14.00 -13.57 2.81
N VAL A 135 -15.08 -13.73 2.08
CA VAL A 135 -15.12 -14.48 0.82
C VAL A 135 -15.12 -13.47 -0.32
N SER A 136 -14.29 -13.70 -1.33
CA SER A 136 -14.21 -12.86 -2.52
C SER A 136 -14.47 -13.72 -3.76
N GLU A 137 -15.29 -13.22 -4.66
CA GLU A 137 -15.55 -13.82 -5.95
C GLU A 137 -15.19 -12.83 -7.05
N TYR A 138 -14.42 -13.28 -8.02
CA TYR A 138 -14.00 -12.48 -9.16
C TYR A 138 -14.70 -12.96 -10.43
N ASN A 139 -15.29 -12.00 -11.15
CA ASN A 139 -15.87 -12.24 -12.47
C ASN A 139 -14.94 -11.68 -13.56
N PRO A 140 -14.18 -12.54 -14.29
CA PRO A 140 -13.23 -12.05 -15.27
C PRO A 140 -13.87 -11.40 -16.51
N LYS A 141 -15.20 -11.56 -16.70
CA LYS A 141 -15.90 -10.95 -17.83
C LYS A 141 -16.27 -9.49 -17.56
N THR A 142 -16.55 -9.16 -16.33
CA THR A 142 -17.00 -7.81 -15.92
C THR A 142 -15.92 -7.03 -15.17
N GLY A 143 -14.83 -7.68 -14.72
CA GLY A 143 -13.84 -7.10 -13.83
C GLY A 143 -14.36 -6.92 -12.38
N GLU A 144 -15.54 -7.46 -12.09
CA GLU A 144 -16.19 -7.31 -10.80
C GLU A 144 -15.59 -8.25 -9.75
N THR A 145 -15.35 -7.72 -8.56
CA THR A 145 -15.01 -8.50 -7.38
C THR A 145 -16.07 -8.24 -6.31
N THR A 146 -16.81 -9.28 -5.94
CA THR A 146 -17.72 -9.24 -4.81
C THR A 146 -17.02 -9.77 -3.58
N ARG A 147 -17.04 -9.01 -2.49
CA ARG A 147 -16.49 -9.41 -1.20
C ARG A 147 -17.59 -9.44 -0.15
N THR A 148 -17.73 -10.57 0.50
CA THR A 148 -18.68 -10.75 1.61
C THR A 148 -17.90 -10.98 2.90
N ARG A 149 -18.10 -10.13 3.90
CA ARG A 149 -17.49 -10.27 5.21
C ARG A 149 -18.53 -10.75 6.22
N THR A 150 -18.19 -11.85 6.90
CA THR A 150 -18.93 -12.33 8.07
C THR A 150 -18.03 -12.23 9.30
N VAL A 151 -18.52 -11.72 10.40
CA VAL A 151 -17.87 -11.88 11.70
C VAL A 151 -18.20 -13.24 12.32
N PHE A 152 -17.44 -13.60 13.36
CA PHE A 152 -17.70 -14.75 14.21
C PHE A 152 -19.17 -14.74 14.69
N GLU A 153 -19.82 -15.92 14.74
CA GLU A 153 -21.25 -16.16 14.99
C GLU A 153 -22.16 -16.05 13.75
N GLY A 154 -21.58 -15.95 12.54
CA GLY A 154 -22.36 -16.00 11.30
C GLY A 154 -23.14 -14.73 10.95
N VAL A 155 -22.90 -13.65 11.68
CA VAL A 155 -23.53 -12.35 11.37
C VAL A 155 -22.81 -11.73 10.18
N LEU A 156 -23.53 -11.53 9.07
CA LEU A 156 -23.03 -10.80 7.90
C LEU A 156 -22.85 -9.34 8.29
N THR A 157 -21.61 -8.82 8.14
CA THR A 157 -21.30 -7.40 8.45
C THR A 157 -21.39 -6.49 7.23
N GLY A 158 -21.35 -7.05 6.04
CA GLY A 158 -21.49 -6.27 4.82
C GLY A 158 -21.00 -7.00 3.59
N THR A 159 -21.46 -6.54 2.44
CA THR A 159 -21.01 -6.96 1.12
C THR A 159 -20.36 -5.77 0.44
N TRP A 160 -19.21 -5.96 -0.17
CA TRP A 160 -18.52 -4.96 -0.97
C TRP A 160 -18.45 -5.45 -2.41
N ILE A 161 -18.83 -4.59 -3.34
CA ILE A 161 -18.68 -4.80 -4.77
C ILE A 161 -17.62 -3.82 -5.26
N THR A 162 -16.63 -4.31 -5.97
CA THR A 162 -15.59 -3.50 -6.60
C THR A 162 -15.45 -3.93 -8.05
N VAL A 163 -15.55 -2.98 -8.96
CA VAL A 163 -15.28 -3.18 -10.39
C VAL A 163 -13.98 -2.49 -10.74
N LYS A 164 -13.07 -3.20 -11.40
CA LYS A 164 -11.78 -2.66 -11.83
C LYS A 164 -11.63 -2.78 -13.35
N ASP A 165 -10.89 -1.85 -13.93
CA ASP A 165 -10.48 -1.94 -15.33
C ASP A 165 -9.34 -2.97 -15.52
N ALA A 166 -8.90 -3.12 -16.77
CA ALA A 166 -7.82 -4.03 -17.13
C ALA A 166 -6.45 -3.62 -16.51
N ARG A 167 -6.29 -2.40 -16.06
CA ARG A 167 -5.09 -1.88 -15.40
C ARG A 167 -5.15 -2.02 -13.87
N GLY A 168 -6.30 -2.46 -13.34
CA GLY A 168 -6.53 -2.63 -11.91
C GLY A 168 -7.05 -1.38 -11.20
N SER A 169 -7.34 -0.30 -11.93
CA SER A 169 -7.92 0.92 -11.37
C SER A 169 -9.41 0.71 -11.06
N THR A 170 -9.86 1.21 -9.93
CA THR A 170 -11.25 1.07 -9.48
C THR A 170 -12.17 1.96 -10.29
N LEU A 171 -13.10 1.35 -11.02
CA LEU A 171 -14.16 2.05 -11.76
C LEU A 171 -15.39 2.29 -10.88
N HIS A 172 -15.77 1.30 -10.09
CA HIS A 172 -16.92 1.36 -9.22
C HIS A 172 -16.63 0.64 -7.92
N MET A 173 -17.12 1.18 -6.82
CA MET A 173 -17.11 0.54 -5.52
C MET A 173 -18.38 0.91 -4.77
N GLU A 174 -19.08 -0.10 -4.29
CA GLU A 174 -20.23 0.08 -3.38
C GLU A 174 -20.12 -0.88 -2.21
N ASN A 175 -20.72 -0.52 -1.11
CA ASN A 175 -20.91 -1.42 0.02
C ASN A 175 -22.34 -1.38 0.51
N ASP A 176 -22.82 -2.55 0.92
CA ASP A 176 -24.04 -2.73 1.72
C ASP A 176 -23.57 -3.13 3.12
N VAL A 177 -23.45 -2.15 3.98
CA VAL A 177 -23.09 -2.34 5.39
C VAL A 177 -24.35 -2.02 6.18
N HIS A 178 -24.71 -2.88 7.13
CA HIS A 178 -25.90 -2.65 8.00
C HIS A 178 -25.76 -1.41 8.91
N ASP A 179 -24.74 -0.60 8.71
CA ASP A 179 -24.54 0.70 9.37
C ASP A 179 -24.64 1.82 8.33
N PRO A 180 -25.73 2.64 8.37
CA PRO A 180 -25.95 3.72 7.42
C PRO A 180 -24.87 4.82 7.43
N ASN A 181 -23.99 4.85 8.44
CA ASN A 181 -22.86 5.78 8.47
C ASN A 181 -21.67 5.31 7.63
N TYR A 182 -21.72 4.10 7.07
CA TYR A 182 -20.66 3.51 6.25
C TYR A 182 -21.10 3.19 4.82
N GLU A 183 -22.24 3.71 4.37
CA GLU A 183 -22.59 3.59 2.96
C GLU A 183 -21.52 4.30 2.11
N MET A 184 -20.83 3.51 1.30
CA MET A 184 -19.84 4.02 0.35
C MET A 184 -20.30 3.67 -1.06
N MET A 185 -20.43 4.68 -1.89
CA MET A 185 -20.63 4.53 -3.32
C MET A 185 -19.63 5.43 -4.03
N GLN A 186 -18.77 4.83 -4.83
CA GLN A 186 -17.75 5.54 -5.58
C GLN A 186 -17.78 5.09 -7.04
N ASP A 187 -17.97 6.04 -7.93
CA ASP A 187 -17.84 5.88 -9.37
C ASP A 187 -16.69 6.73 -9.86
N ASN A 188 -15.80 6.14 -10.65
CA ASN A 188 -14.63 6.79 -11.19
C ASN A 188 -14.55 6.58 -12.71
N GLU A 189 -14.19 7.60 -13.42
CA GLU A 189 -13.86 7.53 -14.83
C GLU A 189 -12.35 7.73 -15.01
N TRP A 190 -11.67 6.73 -15.58
CA TRP A 190 -10.24 6.76 -15.81
C TRP A 190 -9.90 6.96 -17.28
N THR A 191 -8.99 7.89 -17.53
CA THR A 191 -8.41 8.14 -18.85
C THR A 191 -6.89 8.00 -18.75
N TYR A 192 -6.28 7.29 -19.70
CA TYR A 192 -4.85 7.01 -19.74
C TYR A 192 -4.23 7.55 -21.03
N ASP A 193 -3.09 8.19 -20.89
CA ASP A 193 -2.22 8.58 -22.00
C ASP A 193 -0.86 7.90 -21.81
N ASP A 194 -0.63 6.82 -22.56
CA ASP A 194 0.61 6.04 -22.46
C ASP A 194 1.82 6.77 -23.07
N ALA A 195 1.59 7.67 -24.02
CA ALA A 195 2.66 8.47 -24.63
C ALA A 195 3.20 9.52 -23.65
N GLU A 196 2.30 10.17 -22.95
CA GLU A 196 2.62 11.16 -21.93
C GLU A 196 2.83 10.52 -20.54
N ARG A 197 2.56 9.22 -20.41
CA ARG A 197 2.61 8.46 -19.13
C ARG A 197 1.79 9.10 -18.04
N THR A 198 0.57 9.44 -18.36
CA THR A 198 -0.38 10.06 -17.44
C THR A 198 -1.65 9.23 -17.27
N ALA A 199 -2.26 9.37 -16.11
CA ALA A 199 -3.61 8.91 -15.84
C ALA A 199 -4.42 10.02 -15.20
N VAL A 200 -5.69 10.12 -15.56
CA VAL A 200 -6.64 11.06 -14.97
C VAL A 200 -7.85 10.27 -14.49
N CYS A 201 -8.20 10.45 -13.25
CA CYS A 201 -9.41 9.93 -12.63
C CYS A 201 -10.37 11.10 -12.36
N VAL A 202 -11.63 10.93 -12.73
CA VAL A 202 -12.71 11.83 -12.33
C VAL A 202 -13.72 11.02 -11.54
N SER A 203 -13.92 11.38 -10.28
CA SER A 203 -14.92 10.75 -9.42
C SER A 203 -16.32 11.31 -9.69
N ARG A 204 -17.34 10.60 -9.24
CA ARG A 204 -18.75 10.98 -9.41
C ARG A 204 -19.09 12.38 -8.86
N ASP A 205 -18.43 12.79 -7.79
CA ASP A 205 -18.58 14.11 -7.16
C ASP A 205 -17.74 15.19 -7.85
N GLY A 206 -17.05 14.86 -8.94
CA GLY A 206 -16.27 15.76 -9.77
C GLY A 206 -14.86 16.05 -9.28
N VAL A 207 -14.40 15.40 -8.22
CA VAL A 207 -12.99 15.46 -7.80
C VAL A 207 -12.14 14.83 -8.88
N THR A 208 -11.05 15.51 -9.24
CA THR A 208 -10.12 15.04 -10.28
C THR A 208 -8.77 14.72 -9.66
N GLU A 209 -8.26 13.53 -9.94
CA GLU A 209 -6.88 13.10 -9.65
C GLU A 209 -6.10 13.02 -10.97
N LYS A 210 -4.88 13.57 -10.99
CA LYS A 210 -3.97 13.46 -12.13
C LYS A 210 -2.65 12.89 -11.69
N ILE A 211 -2.21 11.83 -12.37
CA ILE A 211 -1.02 11.06 -12.00
C ILE A 211 -0.06 11.04 -13.19
N TRP A 212 1.22 11.25 -12.92
CA TRP A 212 2.32 11.13 -13.88
C TRP A 212 3.28 10.04 -13.45
N TYR A 213 3.72 9.23 -14.39
CA TYR A 213 4.60 8.08 -14.15
C TYR A 213 5.95 8.22 -14.88
N ASP A 214 6.97 7.60 -14.34
CA ASP A 214 8.23 7.38 -15.05
C ASP A 214 8.17 6.13 -15.94
N GLU A 215 9.31 5.81 -16.59
CA GLU A 215 9.45 4.61 -17.43
C GLU A 215 9.33 3.28 -16.67
N GLN A 216 9.55 3.30 -15.36
CA GLN A 216 9.39 2.15 -14.47
C GLN A 216 8.00 2.09 -13.84
N GLN A 217 7.04 2.90 -14.31
CA GLN A 217 5.68 3.00 -13.76
C GLN A 217 5.61 3.47 -12.30
N ARG A 218 6.64 4.21 -11.82
CA ARG A 218 6.62 4.83 -10.50
C ARG A 218 5.94 6.19 -10.62
N VAL A 219 5.11 6.54 -9.64
CA VAL A 219 4.43 7.85 -9.61
C VAL A 219 5.46 8.96 -9.39
N LEU A 220 5.58 9.87 -10.37
CA LEU A 220 6.41 11.07 -10.27
C LEU A 220 5.66 12.24 -9.64
N ARG A 221 4.39 12.37 -9.98
CA ARG A 221 3.53 13.45 -9.51
C ARG A 221 2.11 12.98 -9.41
N ASP A 222 1.42 13.46 -8.41
CA ASP A 222 0.02 13.19 -8.13
C ASP A 222 -0.65 14.48 -7.64
N GLU A 223 -1.75 14.86 -8.27
CA GLU A 223 -2.49 16.09 -8.02
C GLU A 223 -3.97 15.81 -7.85
N TYR A 224 -4.55 16.38 -6.80
CA TYR A 224 -5.99 16.33 -6.53
C TYR A 224 -6.60 17.73 -6.69
N TYR A 225 -7.73 17.79 -7.38
CA TYR A 225 -8.48 19.01 -7.65
C TYR A 225 -9.91 18.88 -7.15
N THR A 226 -10.46 19.99 -6.64
CA THR A 226 -11.89 20.12 -6.37
C THR A 226 -12.70 20.01 -7.67
N PRO A 227 -14.04 19.80 -7.60
CA PRO A 227 -14.91 19.87 -8.77
C PRO A 227 -14.83 21.21 -9.54
N ASP A 228 -14.50 22.30 -8.84
CA ASP A 228 -14.29 23.62 -9.44
C ASP A 228 -12.89 23.80 -10.04
N GLY A 229 -12.07 22.75 -10.06
CA GLY A 229 -10.73 22.77 -10.65
C GLY A 229 -9.65 23.44 -9.78
N ILE A 230 -9.91 23.65 -8.49
CA ILE A 230 -8.93 24.21 -7.56
C ILE A 230 -8.03 23.10 -7.05
N LEU A 231 -6.71 23.26 -7.16
CA LEU A 231 -5.72 22.31 -6.64
C LEU A 231 -5.83 22.21 -5.13
N GLN A 232 -6.12 21.00 -4.62
CA GLN A 232 -6.16 20.69 -3.20
C GLN A 232 -4.81 20.20 -2.67
N THR A 233 -4.18 19.27 -3.38
CA THR A 233 -2.88 18.73 -3.02
C THR A 233 -2.08 18.41 -4.25
N CYS A 234 -0.75 18.55 -4.13
CA CYS A 234 0.21 18.08 -5.11
C CYS A 234 1.30 17.33 -4.38
N THR A 235 1.56 16.10 -4.79
CA THR A 235 2.69 15.29 -4.30
C THR A 235 3.68 15.09 -5.44
N VAL A 236 4.94 15.39 -5.20
CA VAL A 236 6.04 15.19 -6.16
C VAL A 236 7.03 14.20 -5.57
N ASN A 237 7.40 13.21 -6.37
CA ASN A 237 8.36 12.17 -6.01
C ASN A 237 9.58 12.27 -6.91
N ASP A 238 10.74 12.51 -6.31
CA ASP A 238 12.04 12.47 -6.97
C ASP A 238 12.77 11.19 -6.56
N PHE A 239 13.13 10.33 -7.52
CA PHE A 239 13.82 9.07 -7.29
C PHE A 239 15.30 9.19 -7.68
N PHE A 240 16.17 8.70 -6.82
CA PHE A 240 17.61 8.68 -7.03
C PHE A 240 18.17 7.30 -6.68
N ASP A 241 18.76 6.62 -7.65
CA ASP A 241 19.52 5.40 -7.39
C ASP A 241 20.91 5.80 -6.87
N ILE A 242 21.21 5.35 -5.66
CA ILE A 242 22.54 5.51 -5.08
C ILE A 242 23.31 4.23 -5.40
N THR A 243 23.92 4.17 -6.57
CA THR A 243 24.89 3.12 -6.89
C THR A 243 26.19 3.38 -6.12
N ARG A 244 26.68 2.34 -5.46
CA ARG A 244 28.03 2.36 -4.87
C ARG A 244 29.10 2.12 -5.93
#